data_cc0cbcd7b9a40f9c5a292ffa4b0f8af0
#
_entry.id   cc0cbcd7b9a40f9c5a292ffa4b0f8af0
#
_cell.length_a   1.000
_cell.length_b   1.000
_cell.length_c   1.000
_cell.angle_alpha   90.00
_cell.angle_beta   90.00
_cell.angle_gamma   90.00
#
_symmetry.space_group_name_H-M   'P 1'
#
loop_
_entity.id
_entity.type
_entity.pdbx_description
1 polymer ?
#
loop_
_entity_poly.entity_id
_entity_poly.type
_entity_poly.pdbx_seq_one_letter_code
_entity_poly.pdbx_strand_id
1 'polypeptide(L)'
;MNHYETVFILTPVLSEKQTKEAVDKFKKLLKNSSAKINNNESWGLKKLAYPIQKKSTGFYFLIEFQSEGDVVQKLEVELKRDERVMRFLTTKMNKDHFEYAEKRRAKLSKTA
;
A
#
# COMPACT_ATOMS: atom_id res chain seq x y z
N MET A 1 1.53 0.03 -19.95
CA MET A 1 1.63 0.35 -18.52
C MET A 1 2.11 -0.87 -17.73
N ASN A 2 2.89 -0.64 -16.69
CA ASN A 2 3.37 -1.70 -15.81
C ASN A 2 2.43 -1.89 -14.62
N HIS A 3 2.45 -3.10 -14.07
CA HIS A 3 1.70 -3.41 -12.84
C HIS A 3 2.63 -3.30 -11.63
N TYR A 4 2.15 -2.63 -10.59
CA TYR A 4 2.89 -2.46 -9.34
C TYR A 4 2.01 -2.77 -8.15
N GLU A 5 2.66 -3.20 -7.08
CA GLU A 5 2.03 -3.41 -5.79
C GLU A 5 2.84 -2.65 -4.73
N THR A 6 2.18 -1.79 -3.97
CA THR A 6 2.82 -1.05 -2.88
C THR A 6 2.17 -1.48 -1.56
N VAL A 7 3.01 -1.97 -0.66
CA VAL A 7 2.61 -2.25 0.72
C VAL A 7 3.23 -1.16 1.59
N PHE A 8 2.43 -0.53 2.41
CA PHE A 8 2.95 0.48 3.34
C PHE A 8 2.33 0.32 4.72
N ILE A 9 3.08 0.75 5.72
CA ILE A 9 2.72 0.61 7.12
C ILE A 9 2.61 2.00 7.74
N LEU A 10 1.45 2.31 8.31
CA LEU A 10 1.22 3.57 9.01
C LEU A 10 1.39 3.39 10.51
N THR A 11 1.80 4.47 11.17
CA THR A 11 2.01 4.45 12.63
C THR A 11 0.72 4.10 13.37
N PRO A 12 0.80 3.27 14.43
CA PRO A 12 -0.38 2.81 15.16
C PRO A 12 -1.03 3.89 16.04
N VAL A 13 -0.40 5.05 16.18
CA VAL A 13 -0.95 6.14 16.99
C VAL A 13 -2.04 6.94 16.27
N LEU A 14 -2.26 6.67 14.97
CA LEU A 14 -3.26 7.37 14.20
C LEU A 14 -4.69 6.93 14.58
N SER A 15 -5.61 7.90 14.56
CA SER A 15 -7.03 7.57 14.63
C SER A 15 -7.50 6.94 13.32
N GLU A 16 -8.67 6.33 13.34
CA GLU A 16 -9.28 5.74 12.15
C GLU A 16 -9.43 6.77 11.04
N LYS A 17 -9.86 7.98 11.38
CA LYS A 17 -10.01 9.09 10.44
C LYS A 17 -8.66 9.49 9.81
N GLN A 18 -7.62 9.63 10.62
CA GLN A 18 -6.29 9.99 10.16
C GLN A 18 -5.71 8.92 9.23
N THR A 19 -5.93 7.66 9.57
CA THR A 19 -5.49 6.53 8.76
C THR A 19 -6.14 6.58 7.38
N LYS A 20 -7.44 6.82 7.33
CA LYS A 20 -8.19 6.92 6.08
C LYS A 20 -7.73 8.11 5.24
N GLU A 21 -7.48 9.24 5.86
CA GLU A 21 -6.97 10.43 5.17
C GLU A 21 -5.61 10.17 4.51
N ALA A 22 -4.73 9.45 5.19
CA ALA A 22 -3.42 9.10 4.64
C ALA A 22 -3.55 8.20 3.41
N VAL A 23 -4.37 7.17 3.50
CA VAL A 23 -4.62 6.25 2.37
C VAL A 23 -5.22 7.00 1.20
N ASP A 24 -6.21 7.85 1.44
CA ASP A 24 -6.87 8.64 0.39
C ASP A 24 -5.89 9.58 -0.30
N LYS A 25 -4.94 10.15 0.43
CA LYS A 25 -3.89 11.00 -0.13
C LYS A 25 -3.09 10.26 -1.21
N PHE A 26 -2.68 9.04 -0.92
CA PHE A 26 -1.89 8.25 -1.86
C PHE A 26 -2.73 7.78 -3.04
N LYS A 27 -3.98 7.42 -2.82
CA LYS A 27 -4.91 7.07 -3.90
C LYS A 27 -5.14 8.23 -4.85
N LYS A 28 -5.32 9.44 -4.33
CA LYS A 28 -5.49 10.66 -5.14
C LYS A 28 -4.25 10.96 -5.96
N LEU A 29 -3.06 10.79 -5.37
CA LEU A 29 -1.81 11.00 -6.07
C LEU A 29 -1.72 10.06 -7.29
N LEU A 30 -2.06 8.80 -7.11
CA LEU A 30 -2.05 7.83 -8.19
C LEU A 30 -3.06 8.19 -9.29
N LYS A 31 -4.28 8.54 -8.92
CA LYS A 31 -5.32 8.94 -9.87
C LYS A 31 -4.93 10.19 -10.65
N ASN A 32 -4.37 11.18 -9.97
CA ASN A 32 -3.94 12.44 -10.60
C ASN A 32 -2.74 12.25 -11.52
N SER A 33 -1.99 11.16 -11.34
CA SER A 33 -0.84 10.81 -12.17
C SER A 33 -1.20 9.83 -13.28
N SER A 34 -2.48 9.66 -13.57
CA SER A 34 -3.01 8.75 -14.61
C SER A 34 -2.76 7.28 -14.31
N ALA A 35 -2.54 6.91 -13.07
CA ALA A 35 -2.44 5.52 -12.67
C ALA A 35 -3.84 4.92 -12.49
N LYS A 36 -3.95 3.64 -12.79
CA LYS A 36 -5.19 2.90 -12.59
C LYS A 36 -5.05 2.03 -11.34
N ILE A 37 -5.88 2.24 -10.34
CA ILE A 37 -5.90 1.42 -9.14
C ILE A 37 -6.75 0.18 -9.41
N ASN A 38 -6.12 -0.98 -9.38
CA ASN A 38 -6.80 -2.25 -9.62
C ASN A 38 -7.37 -2.85 -8.33
N ASN A 39 -6.68 -2.63 -7.21
CA ASN A 39 -7.08 -3.18 -5.93
C ASN A 39 -6.47 -2.37 -4.79
N ASN A 40 -7.17 -2.32 -3.67
CA ASN A 40 -6.61 -1.80 -2.43
C ASN A 40 -7.14 -2.64 -1.28
N GLU A 41 -6.28 -2.93 -0.31
CA GLU A 41 -6.62 -3.74 0.84
C GLU A 41 -6.16 -3.05 2.10
N SER A 42 -6.98 -3.08 3.14
CA SER A 42 -6.62 -2.67 4.48
C SER A 42 -6.52 -3.93 5.33
N TRP A 43 -5.33 -4.22 5.83
CA TRP A 43 -5.11 -5.40 6.66
C TRP A 43 -5.26 -5.12 8.14
N GLY A 44 -5.51 -3.86 8.49
CA GLY A 44 -5.70 -3.45 9.87
C GLY A 44 -4.40 -3.38 10.66
N LEU A 45 -4.56 -3.34 11.97
CA LEU A 45 -3.43 -3.26 12.90
C LEU A 45 -2.79 -4.64 13.02
N LYS A 46 -1.49 -4.73 12.73
CA LYS A 46 -0.76 -5.99 12.80
C LYS A 46 0.55 -5.82 13.54
N LYS A 47 1.01 -6.89 14.15
CA LYS A 47 2.29 -6.94 14.85
C LYS A 47 3.42 -6.94 13.81
N LEU A 48 4.42 -6.10 14.02
CA LEU A 48 5.59 -6.02 13.17
C LEU A 48 6.56 -7.17 13.51
N ALA A 49 7.25 -7.68 12.48
CA ALA A 49 8.30 -8.69 12.68
C ALA A 49 9.46 -8.11 13.51
N TYR A 50 9.76 -6.83 13.29
CA TYR A 50 10.78 -6.08 14.04
C TYR A 50 10.19 -4.74 14.46
N PRO A 51 10.54 -4.25 15.67
CA PRO A 51 10.11 -2.91 16.07
C PRO A 51 10.66 -1.85 15.12
N ILE A 52 9.81 -0.90 14.72
CA ILE A 52 10.20 0.25 13.91
C ILE A 52 9.91 1.50 14.73
N GLN A 53 10.91 2.35 14.95
CA GLN A 53 10.76 3.57 15.77
C GLN A 53 10.17 3.27 17.15
N LYS A 54 10.62 2.17 17.76
CA LYS A 54 10.15 1.67 19.08
C LYS A 54 8.68 1.24 19.09
N LYS A 55 8.04 1.06 17.93
CA LYS A 55 6.67 0.58 17.81
C LYS A 55 6.67 -0.86 17.33
N SER A 56 5.85 -1.70 17.94
CA SER A 56 5.76 -3.13 17.64
C SER A 56 4.57 -3.47 16.75
N THR A 57 3.70 -2.49 16.46
CA THR A 57 2.51 -2.68 15.60
C THR A 57 2.42 -1.57 14.57
N GLY A 58 1.60 -1.77 13.56
CA GLY A 58 1.32 -0.77 12.54
C GLY A 58 0.09 -1.14 11.72
N PHE A 59 -0.48 -0.15 11.05
CA PHE A 59 -1.59 -0.37 10.13
C PHE A 59 -1.05 -0.70 8.76
N TYR A 60 -1.39 -1.87 8.24
CA TYR A 60 -0.92 -2.38 6.94
C TYR A 60 -1.94 -2.09 5.86
N PHE A 61 -1.44 -1.55 4.74
CA PHE A 61 -2.25 -1.29 3.55
C PHE A 61 -1.53 -1.77 2.30
N LEU A 62 -2.30 -2.21 1.32
CA LEU A 62 -1.79 -2.63 0.03
C LEU A 62 -2.57 -1.92 -1.06
N ILE A 63 -1.84 -1.35 -2.03
CA ILE A 63 -2.44 -0.76 -3.24
C ILE A 63 -1.80 -1.42 -4.45
N GLU A 64 -2.63 -1.99 -5.31
CA GLU A 64 -2.21 -2.58 -6.58
C GLU A 64 -2.67 -1.65 -7.69
N PHE A 65 -1.75 -1.24 -8.55
CA PHE A 65 -2.04 -0.26 -9.57
C PHE A 65 -1.23 -0.49 -10.84
N GLN A 66 -1.72 0.11 -11.93
CA GLN A 66 -1.03 0.14 -13.22
C GLN A 66 -0.60 1.57 -13.52
N SER A 67 0.65 1.77 -13.89
CA SER A 67 1.17 3.09 -14.24
C SER A 67 2.47 3.01 -15.00
N GLU A 68 2.95 4.17 -15.45
CA GLU A 68 4.32 4.32 -15.94
C GLU A 68 5.29 4.38 -14.75
N GLY A 69 6.57 4.09 -15.00
CA GLY A 69 7.57 4.02 -13.93
C GLY A 69 7.79 5.31 -13.17
N ASP A 70 7.62 6.47 -13.82
CA ASP A 70 7.79 7.77 -13.17
C ASP A 70 6.75 8.02 -12.07
N VAL A 71 5.56 7.44 -12.19
CA VAL A 71 4.50 7.55 -11.18
C VAL A 71 4.93 6.86 -9.89
N VAL A 72 5.61 5.72 -10.00
CA VAL A 72 6.14 4.99 -8.83
C VAL A 72 7.11 5.86 -8.05
N GLN A 73 8.00 6.57 -8.76
CA GLN A 73 8.97 7.48 -8.11
C GLN A 73 8.27 8.60 -7.35
N LYS A 74 7.22 9.18 -7.93
CA LYS A 74 6.41 10.21 -7.27
C LYS A 74 5.74 9.67 -6.00
N LEU A 75 5.18 8.47 -6.08
CA LEU A 75 4.54 7.83 -4.93
C LEU A 75 5.54 7.57 -3.82
N GLU A 76 6.72 7.05 -4.15
CA GLU A 76 7.74 6.75 -3.15
C GLU A 76 8.27 7.99 -2.47
N VAL A 77 8.41 9.10 -3.19
CA VAL A 77 8.80 10.40 -2.60
C VAL A 77 7.77 10.84 -1.56
N GLU A 78 6.50 10.74 -1.88
CA GLU A 78 5.43 11.13 -0.94
C GLU A 78 5.36 10.19 0.26
N LEU A 79 5.57 8.89 0.06
CA LEU A 79 5.62 7.93 1.16
C LEU A 79 6.77 8.22 2.11
N LYS A 80 7.95 8.58 1.58
CA LYS A 80 9.12 8.94 2.40
C LYS A 80 8.91 10.22 3.18
N ARG A 81 8.21 11.19 2.59
CA ARG A 81 7.96 12.49 3.23
C ARG A 81 6.89 12.46 4.29
N ASP A 82 6.00 11.48 4.24
CA ASP A 82 4.87 11.42 5.16
C ASP A 82 5.31 10.78 6.47
N GLU A 83 5.29 11.55 7.54
CA GLU A 83 5.69 11.10 8.88
C GLU A 83 4.80 9.98 9.42
N ARG A 84 3.58 9.83 8.88
CA ARG A 84 2.66 8.76 9.27
C ARG A 84 3.09 7.41 8.72
N VAL A 85 3.90 7.40 7.65
CA VAL A 85 4.39 6.16 7.03
C VAL A 85 5.65 5.70 7.74
N MET A 86 5.59 4.51 8.36
CA MET A 86 6.73 3.91 9.04
C MET A 86 7.64 3.19 8.06
N ARG A 87 7.04 2.51 7.09
CA ARG A 87 7.77 1.72 6.10
C ARG A 87 6.91 1.49 4.88
N PHE A 88 7.55 1.29 3.73
CA PHE A 88 6.85 0.95 2.49
C PHE A 88 7.74 0.09 1.60
N LEU A 89 7.10 -0.67 0.72
CA LEU A 89 7.77 -1.47 -0.29
C LEU A 89 6.93 -1.48 -1.56
N THR A 90 7.51 -1.09 -2.69
CA THR A 90 6.85 -1.15 -3.99
C THR A 90 7.53 -2.21 -4.83
N THR A 91 6.75 -3.13 -5.37
CA THR A 91 7.23 -4.22 -6.20
C THR A 91 6.59 -4.14 -7.57
N LYS A 92 7.41 -4.26 -8.62
CA LYS A 92 6.89 -4.39 -9.98
C LYS A 92 6.39 -5.82 -10.17
N MET A 93 5.15 -5.96 -10.58
CA MET A 93 4.53 -7.26 -10.78
C MET A 93 4.64 -7.69 -12.24
N ASN A 94 5.10 -8.90 -12.47
CA ASN A 94 4.99 -9.51 -13.78
C ASN A 94 3.64 -10.23 -13.88
N LYS A 95 3.34 -10.79 -15.06
CA LYS A 95 2.08 -11.48 -15.29
C LYS A 95 1.81 -12.59 -14.28
N ASP A 96 2.83 -13.36 -13.95
CA ASP A 96 2.69 -14.48 -13.00
C ASP A 96 2.37 -13.98 -11.59
N HIS A 97 3.02 -12.91 -11.16
CA HIS A 97 2.75 -12.28 -9.87
C HIS A 97 1.32 -11.75 -9.80
N PHE A 98 0.84 -11.15 -10.88
CA PHE A 98 -0.51 -10.62 -10.95
C PHE A 98 -1.55 -11.74 -10.77
N GLU A 99 -1.37 -12.85 -11.49
CA GLU A 99 -2.26 -14.01 -11.38
C GLU A 99 -2.24 -14.60 -9.96
N TYR A 100 -1.06 -14.71 -9.37
CA TYR A 100 -0.91 -15.18 -8.00
C TYR A 100 -1.64 -14.29 -7.00
N ALA A 101 -1.53 -12.99 -7.15
CA ALA A 101 -2.20 -12.02 -6.28
C ALA A 101 -3.73 -12.16 -6.38
N GLU A 102 -4.26 -12.35 -7.58
CA GLU A 102 -5.70 -12.58 -7.78
C GLU A 102 -6.16 -13.85 -7.08
N LYS A 103 -5.41 -14.94 -7.20
CA LYS A 103 -5.72 -16.22 -6.53
C LYS A 103 -5.70 -16.06 -5.02
N ARG A 104 -4.73 -15.32 -4.49
CA ARG A 104 -4.62 -15.05 -3.07
C ARG A 104 -5.84 -14.27 -2.56
N ARG A 105 -6.28 -13.25 -3.30
CA ARG A 105 -7.46 -12.46 -2.96
C ARG A 105 -8.73 -13.30 -2.93
N ALA A 106 -8.91 -14.14 -3.94
CA ALA A 106 -10.06 -15.05 -4.02
C ALA A 106 -10.09 -16.01 -2.82
N LYS A 107 -8.93 -16.53 -2.44
CA LYS A 107 -8.81 -17.42 -1.28
C LYS A 107 -9.14 -16.69 0.03
N LEU A 108 -8.65 -15.46 0.20
CA LEU A 108 -8.95 -14.66 1.37
C LEU A 108 -10.43 -14.31 1.46
N SER A 109 -11.07 -14.01 0.34
CA SER A 109 -12.51 -13.73 0.29
C SER A 109 -13.35 -14.93 0.74
N LYS A 110 -12.91 -16.14 0.43
CA LYS A 110 -13.59 -17.37 0.83
C LYS A 110 -13.43 -17.67 2.31
N THR A 111 -12.36 -17.22 2.93
CA THR A 111 -12.07 -17.49 4.34
C THR A 111 -12.53 -16.39 5.28
N ALA A 112 -12.91 -15.25 4.73
CA ALA A 112 -13.43 -14.14 5.52
C ALA A 112 -14.93 -14.35 5.91
#